data_75e6b3224f70baa4b9b3ac7dccee7542
#
_entry.id   75e6b3224f70baa4b9b3ac7dccee7542
#
_cell.length_a   1.000
_cell.length_b   1.000
_cell.length_c   1.000
_cell.angle_alpha   90.00
_cell.angle_beta   90.00
_cell.angle_gamma   90.00
#
_symmetry.space_group_name_H-M   'P 1'
#
loop_
_entity.id
_entity.type
_entity.pdbx_description
1 polymer ?
#
loop_
_entity_poly.entity_id
_entity_poly.type
_entity_poly.pdbx_seq_one_letter_code
_entity_poly.pdbx_strand_id
1 'polypeptide(L)'
;MACLEILWTSTALKQRNHIFEYWNERNKSNSYSKKLNTKISHRINNLKANPRIGKKTKFKNTRTISLGHYSILYKNTEVNIIITGFWDNRQNPETLLKFLKQQ
;
A
#
# COMPACT_ATOMS: atom_id res chain seq x y z
N MET A 1 -14.57 18.24 -11.81
CA MET A 1 -14.35 16.88 -11.31
C MET A 1 -13.67 16.91 -9.96
N ALA A 2 -14.24 16.22 -9.01
CA ALA A 2 -13.60 16.11 -7.71
C ALA A 2 -12.35 15.25 -7.82
N CYS A 3 -11.21 15.74 -7.28
CA CYS A 3 -10.01 14.92 -7.15
C CYS A 3 -10.19 13.96 -6.00
N LEU A 4 -9.83 12.69 -6.24
CA LEU A 4 -9.84 11.69 -5.18
C LEU A 4 -8.73 11.99 -4.17
N GLU A 5 -9.06 11.88 -2.90
CA GLU A 5 -8.07 12.00 -1.83
C GLU A 5 -7.50 10.64 -1.49
N ILE A 6 -6.20 10.61 -1.18
CA ILE A 6 -5.53 9.40 -0.72
C ILE A 6 -5.55 9.38 0.80
N LEU A 7 -6.12 8.32 1.35
CA LEU A 7 -6.15 8.09 2.79
C LEU A 7 -5.45 6.77 3.09
N TRP A 8 -4.71 6.73 4.19
CA TRP A 8 -4.05 5.51 4.67
C TRP A 8 -4.70 5.06 5.97
N THR A 9 -5.06 3.78 6.07
CA THR A 9 -5.45 3.23 7.36
C THR A 9 -4.25 3.18 8.29
N SER A 10 -4.48 3.16 9.60
CA SER A 10 -3.38 3.05 10.56
C SER A 10 -2.61 1.75 10.37
N THR A 11 -3.28 0.67 10.01
CA THR A 11 -2.63 -0.61 9.72
C THR A 11 -1.68 -0.49 8.53
N ALA A 12 -2.13 0.12 7.42
CA ALA A 12 -1.29 0.28 6.24
C ALA A 12 -0.08 1.19 6.52
N LEU A 13 -0.28 2.25 7.29
CA LEU A 13 0.83 3.13 7.70
C LEU A 13 1.86 2.39 8.54
N LYS A 14 1.42 1.58 9.49
CA LYS A 14 2.33 0.78 10.32
C LYS A 14 3.10 -0.23 9.50
N GLN A 15 2.45 -0.88 8.55
CA GLN A 15 3.11 -1.84 7.65
C GLN A 15 4.19 -1.14 6.82
N ARG A 16 3.85 -0.01 6.21
CA ARG A 16 4.81 0.77 5.41
C ARG A 16 6.00 1.23 6.25
N ASN A 17 5.71 1.79 7.42
CA ASN A 17 6.77 2.33 8.28
C ASN A 17 7.67 1.22 8.81
N HIS A 18 7.12 0.06 9.11
CA HIS A 18 7.90 -1.11 9.53
C HIS A 18 8.90 -1.52 8.45
N ILE A 19 8.48 -1.51 7.18
CA ILE A 19 9.35 -1.83 6.05
C ILE A 19 10.46 -0.78 5.92
N PHE A 20 10.11 0.50 6.06
CA PHE A 20 11.11 1.58 6.01
C PHE A 20 12.15 1.43 7.12
N GLU A 21 11.72 1.16 8.35
CA GLU A 21 12.61 0.97 9.49
C GLU A 21 13.56 -0.21 9.29
N TYR A 22 13.01 -1.33 8.78
CA TYR A 22 13.81 -2.53 8.50
C TYR A 22 14.97 -2.20 7.55
N TRP A 23 14.67 -1.53 6.43
CA TRP A 23 15.69 -1.24 5.43
C TRP A 23 16.65 -0.14 5.89
N ASN A 24 16.17 0.85 6.63
CA ASN A 24 17.04 1.89 7.19
C ASN A 24 18.09 1.28 8.13
N GLU A 25 17.65 0.36 8.97
CA GLU A 25 18.54 -0.30 9.92
C GLU A 25 19.52 -1.24 9.20
N ARG A 26 19.02 -2.04 8.29
CA ARG A 26 19.85 -2.99 7.53
C ARG A 26 20.92 -2.27 6.71
N ASN A 27 20.58 -1.19 6.07
CA ASN A 27 21.48 -0.45 5.17
C ASN A 27 22.26 0.66 5.88
N LYS A 28 21.98 0.92 7.15
CA LYS A 28 22.55 2.05 7.91
C LYS A 28 22.36 3.38 7.17
N SER A 29 21.25 3.51 6.47
CA SER A 29 20.93 4.65 5.62
C SER A 29 19.44 4.65 5.32
N ASN A 30 18.87 5.83 5.09
CA ASN A 30 17.47 5.98 4.68
C ASN A 30 17.30 6.13 3.16
N SER A 31 18.36 5.93 2.38
CA SER A 31 18.31 6.12 0.92
C SER A 31 17.30 5.23 0.24
N TYR A 32 17.27 3.94 0.62
CA TYR A 32 16.32 2.98 0.04
C TYR A 32 14.88 3.36 0.37
N SER A 33 14.61 3.69 1.64
CA SER A 33 13.27 4.06 2.08
C SER A 33 12.75 5.30 1.37
N LYS A 34 13.61 6.28 1.15
CA LYS A 34 13.25 7.49 0.40
C LYS A 34 12.88 7.18 -1.04
N LYS A 35 13.67 6.34 -1.71
CA LYS A 35 13.38 5.90 -3.08
C LYS A 35 12.07 5.11 -3.13
N LEU A 36 11.87 4.21 -2.19
CA LEU A 36 10.65 3.42 -2.12
C LEU A 36 9.45 4.32 -1.88
N ASN A 37 9.56 5.28 -0.98
CA ASN A 37 8.46 6.21 -0.72
C ASN A 37 8.07 7.02 -1.97
N THR A 38 9.05 7.43 -2.76
CA THR A 38 8.79 8.13 -4.03
C THR A 38 8.05 7.22 -5.00
N LYS A 39 8.47 5.97 -5.12
CA LYS A 39 7.78 4.99 -5.99
C LYS A 39 6.36 4.71 -5.53
N ILE A 40 6.15 4.62 -4.21
CA ILE A 40 4.81 4.43 -3.64
C ILE A 40 3.91 5.62 -4.02
N SER A 41 4.41 6.83 -3.84
CA SER A 41 3.64 8.04 -4.15
C SER A 41 3.25 8.11 -5.62
N HIS A 42 4.18 7.80 -6.53
CA HIS A 42 3.92 7.74 -7.97
C HIS A 42 2.84 6.72 -8.29
N ARG A 43 2.96 5.53 -7.71
CA ARG A 43 2.04 4.44 -7.99
C ARG A 43 0.62 4.77 -7.51
N ILE A 44 0.53 5.36 -6.33
CA ILE A 44 -0.75 5.77 -5.75
C ILE A 44 -1.37 6.93 -6.54
N ASN A 45 -0.56 7.88 -6.98
CA ASN A 45 -1.08 8.99 -7.80
C ASN A 45 -1.70 8.50 -9.11
N ASN A 46 -1.19 7.41 -9.67
CA ASN A 46 -1.78 6.81 -10.86
C ASN A 46 -3.19 6.28 -10.59
N LEU A 47 -3.47 5.89 -9.35
CA LEU A 47 -4.81 5.43 -8.96
C LEU A 47 -5.84 6.56 -9.02
N LYS A 48 -5.43 7.80 -8.80
CA LYS A 48 -6.35 8.94 -8.89
C LYS A 48 -6.92 9.08 -10.29
N ALA A 49 -6.11 8.79 -11.30
CA ALA A 49 -6.54 8.86 -12.70
C ALA A 49 -7.35 7.63 -13.11
N ASN A 50 -7.06 6.47 -12.51
CA ASN A 50 -7.72 5.22 -12.87
C ASN A 50 -7.87 4.31 -11.63
N PRO A 51 -8.90 4.58 -10.79
CA PRO A 51 -9.05 3.84 -9.52
C PRO A 51 -9.32 2.34 -9.67
N ARG A 52 -9.72 1.90 -10.85
CA ARG A 52 -10.07 0.50 -11.09
C ARG A 52 -8.95 -0.29 -11.76
N ILE A 53 -7.76 0.29 -11.88
CA ILE A 53 -6.63 -0.38 -12.54
C ILE A 53 -6.14 -1.62 -11.77
N GLY A 54 -6.32 -1.64 -10.46
CA GLY A 54 -5.90 -2.76 -9.63
C GLY A 54 -6.75 -3.99 -9.84
N LYS A 55 -6.17 -5.16 -9.56
CA LYS A 55 -6.88 -6.43 -9.61
C LYS A 55 -7.77 -6.60 -8.40
N LYS A 56 -8.94 -7.17 -8.61
CA LYS A 56 -9.83 -7.52 -7.50
C LYS A 56 -9.20 -8.62 -6.65
N THR A 57 -9.39 -8.53 -5.34
CA THR A 57 -8.91 -9.51 -4.38
C THR A 57 -10.08 -10.31 -3.79
N LYS A 58 -9.76 -11.26 -2.90
CA LYS A 58 -10.77 -11.99 -2.14
C LYS A 58 -11.49 -11.12 -1.10
N PHE A 59 -10.91 -9.98 -0.77
CA PHE A 59 -11.48 -9.06 0.22
C PHE A 59 -12.51 -8.17 -0.45
N LYS A 60 -13.62 -7.95 0.23
CA LYS A 60 -14.72 -7.15 -0.29
C LYS A 60 -14.26 -5.75 -0.66
N ASN A 61 -14.58 -5.34 -1.88
CA ASN A 61 -14.30 -4.00 -2.40
C ASN A 61 -12.82 -3.61 -2.37
N THR A 62 -11.92 -4.59 -2.29
CA THR A 62 -10.48 -4.36 -2.19
C THR A 62 -9.79 -4.78 -3.47
N ARG A 63 -8.94 -3.90 -3.98
CA ARG A 63 -8.08 -4.15 -5.14
C ARG A 63 -6.63 -4.11 -4.72
N THR A 64 -5.76 -4.67 -5.55
CA THR A 64 -4.32 -4.66 -5.30
C THR A 64 -3.58 -4.21 -6.55
N ILE A 65 -2.51 -3.47 -6.33
CA ILE A 65 -1.52 -3.14 -7.37
C ILE A 65 -0.14 -3.56 -6.89
N SER A 66 0.71 -3.87 -7.86
CA SER A 66 2.09 -4.29 -7.57
C SER A 66 3.05 -3.12 -7.60
N LEU A 67 4.06 -3.19 -6.75
CA LEU A 67 5.19 -2.27 -6.76
C LEU A 67 6.45 -3.09 -6.42
N GLY A 68 7.11 -3.65 -7.43
CA GLY A 68 8.22 -4.57 -7.21
C GLY A 68 7.79 -5.79 -6.41
N HIS A 69 8.45 -6.01 -5.27
CA HIS A 69 8.11 -7.11 -4.37
C HIS A 69 6.96 -6.79 -3.41
N TYR A 70 6.34 -5.63 -3.55
CA TYR A 70 5.30 -5.18 -2.63
C TYR A 70 3.95 -5.19 -3.30
N SER A 71 2.92 -5.36 -2.50
CA SER A 71 1.53 -5.18 -2.91
C SER A 71 0.91 -4.05 -2.14
N ILE A 72 0.18 -3.20 -2.84
CA ILE A 72 -0.60 -2.11 -2.24
C ILE A 72 -2.06 -2.50 -2.36
N LEU A 73 -2.73 -2.66 -1.21
CA LEU A 73 -4.14 -2.98 -1.19
C LEU A 73 -4.93 -1.70 -0.93
N TYR A 74 -6.02 -1.52 -1.68
CA TYR A 74 -6.79 -0.29 -1.57
C TYR A 74 -8.26 -0.54 -1.88
N LYS A 75 -9.08 0.38 -1.35
CA LYS A 75 -10.50 0.50 -1.69
C LYS A 75 -10.70 1.87 -2.29
N ASN A 76 -11.59 1.98 -3.26
CA ASN A 76 -11.94 3.29 -3.78
C ASN A 76 -13.42 3.59 -3.53
N THR A 77 -13.68 4.81 -3.10
CA THR A 77 -15.01 5.38 -2.99
C THR A 77 -15.17 6.47 -4.04
N GLU A 78 -16.30 7.14 -4.07
CA GLU A 78 -16.51 8.26 -4.99
C GLU A 78 -15.56 9.44 -4.73
N VAL A 79 -15.05 9.56 -3.50
CA VAL A 79 -14.25 10.72 -3.08
C VAL A 79 -12.84 10.33 -2.61
N ASN A 80 -12.58 9.06 -2.30
CA ASN A 80 -11.32 8.65 -1.70
C ASN A 80 -10.75 7.40 -2.34
N ILE A 81 -9.42 7.29 -2.27
CA ILE A 81 -8.70 6.02 -2.40
C ILE A 81 -8.12 5.73 -1.03
N ILE A 82 -8.53 4.61 -0.44
CA ILE A 82 -8.15 4.23 0.92
C ILE A 82 -7.14 3.10 0.83
N ILE A 83 -5.91 3.37 1.24
CA ILE A 83 -4.86 2.35 1.25
C ILE A 83 -5.06 1.51 2.52
N THR A 84 -5.42 0.24 2.34
CA THR A 84 -5.76 -0.64 3.45
C THR A 84 -4.63 -1.59 3.83
N GLY A 85 -3.64 -1.77 2.95
CA GLY A 85 -2.49 -2.62 3.25
C GLY A 85 -1.29 -2.31 2.38
N PHE A 86 -0.12 -2.51 2.93
CA PHE A 86 1.15 -2.42 2.22
C PHE A 86 1.97 -3.63 2.64
N TRP A 87 2.26 -4.52 1.70
CA TRP A 87 2.75 -5.85 2.03
C TRP A 87 3.93 -6.26 1.17
N ASP A 88 4.92 -6.89 1.79
CA ASP A 88 6.04 -7.51 1.09
C ASP A 88 5.62 -8.94 0.71
N ASN A 89 5.55 -9.21 -0.59
CA ASN A 89 5.08 -10.49 -1.13
C ASN A 89 6.00 -11.68 -0.79
N ARG A 90 7.19 -11.40 -0.26
CA ARG A 90 8.11 -12.43 0.19
C ARG A 90 7.79 -12.94 1.59
N GLN A 91 6.86 -12.29 2.28
CA GLN A 91 6.44 -12.70 3.63
C GLN A 91 5.25 -13.64 3.59
N ASN A 92 4.99 -14.29 4.73
CA ASN A 92 3.92 -15.27 4.86
C ASN A 92 2.54 -14.65 4.60
N PRO A 93 1.77 -15.17 3.63
CA PRO A 93 0.42 -14.66 3.34
C PRO A 93 -0.55 -14.74 4.52
N GLU A 94 -0.37 -15.72 5.41
CA GLU A 94 -1.25 -15.86 6.58
C GLU A 94 -1.13 -14.66 7.52
N THR A 95 0.06 -14.09 7.64
CA THR A 95 0.28 -12.89 8.44
C THR A 95 -0.47 -11.71 7.83
N LEU A 96 -0.45 -11.59 6.51
CA LEU A 96 -1.21 -10.55 5.81
C LEU A 96 -2.70 -10.66 6.11
N LEU A 97 -3.25 -11.89 6.06
CA LEU A 97 -4.65 -12.13 6.36
C LEU A 97 -5.03 -11.65 7.75
N LYS A 98 -4.17 -11.90 8.75
CA LYS A 98 -4.41 -11.44 10.11
C LYS A 98 -4.51 -9.91 10.19
N PHE A 99 -3.60 -9.21 9.52
CA PHE A 99 -3.62 -7.74 9.51
C PHE A 99 -4.90 -7.21 8.85
N LEU A 100 -5.31 -7.79 7.76
CA LEU A 100 -6.50 -7.33 7.03
C LEU A 100 -7.78 -7.57 7.80
N LYS A 101 -7.85 -8.62 8.61
CA LYS A 101 -9.02 -8.89 9.45
C LYS A 101 -9.16 -7.91 10.62
N GLN A 102 -8.11 -7.20 10.95
CA GLN A 102 -8.11 -6.21 12.04
C GLN A 102 -8.61 -4.83 11.62
N GLN A 103 -8.90 -4.66 10.35
CA GLN A 103 -9.35 -3.39 9.80
C GLN A 103 -10.86 -3.25 9.74
#